data_71b25953a62d2dc753e3d16a9d89a7ce
#
_entry.id   71b25953a62d2dc753e3d16a9d89a7ce
#
_cell.length_a   1.000
_cell.length_b   1.000
_cell.length_c   1.000
_cell.angle_alpha   90.00
_cell.angle_beta   90.00
_cell.angle_gamma   90.00
#
_symmetry.space_group_name_H-M   'P 1'
#
loop_
_entity.id
_entity.type
_entity.pdbx_description
1 polymer ?
#
loop_
_entity_poly.entity_id
_entity_poly.type
_entity_poly.pdbx_seq_one_letter_code
_entity_poly.pdbx_strand_id
1 'polypeptide(L)'
;MTPVIKASAILATLLAVLSGCAAHVALDPANFEIDAGRQPTPDVTLSIPGLGPCTDNPDRRLRLNASQPVHVLVHGCFGSSGQFRGLAQVLAFHGQQTACFTYDDRAELTRSATDLRSVVNQLAAQTHAPQITLIGHSQGALVARKSLTQLALALPPQPSLPRPSAKSPLLQMDRVDQADQVGRAGQVDMRLVTISGPFAGIAAAQTCGKAWLYPLTLGLLPVTCYLATGPKWADITYASPFILEPGALVPQVSRYLKIDTDERGSCRREKDGRCLEPDDVFSLAEQRSLRVETDARTDRVEARAGHVEIVGDRQVAPVKLITILQQQGVLHATAPERLSAFNRLLERVYQDSAFLKPGALNSR
;
A
#
# COMPACT_ATOMS: atom_id res chain seq x y z
N MET A 1 29.33 0.01 -38.16
CA MET A 1 28.05 0.39 -37.56
C MET A 1 28.35 1.24 -36.34
N THR A 2 28.06 2.50 -36.44
CA THR A 2 28.55 3.57 -35.58
C THR A 2 27.93 3.56 -34.18
N PRO A 3 28.65 3.98 -33.12
CA PRO A 3 28.16 4.04 -31.75
C PRO A 3 26.91 4.92 -31.55
N VAL A 4 26.63 5.83 -32.47
CA VAL A 4 25.45 6.71 -32.46
C VAL A 4 24.13 5.93 -32.57
N ILE A 5 24.10 4.83 -33.34
CA ILE A 5 22.88 4.02 -33.52
C ILE A 5 22.52 3.26 -32.23
N LYS A 6 23.52 2.84 -31.44
CA LYS A 6 23.28 2.17 -30.16
C LYS A 6 22.80 3.13 -29.08
N ALA A 7 23.27 4.37 -29.07
CA ALA A 7 22.82 5.39 -28.13
C ALA A 7 21.36 5.81 -28.39
N SER A 8 20.96 5.91 -29.66
CA SER A 8 19.57 6.23 -30.04
C SER A 8 18.60 5.11 -29.66
N ALA A 9 18.99 3.83 -29.80
CA ALA A 9 18.17 2.71 -29.40
C ALA A 9 17.97 2.64 -27.88
N ILE A 10 19.01 2.93 -27.09
CA ILE A 10 18.94 2.97 -25.63
C ILE A 10 18.06 4.14 -25.18
N LEU A 11 18.17 5.31 -25.80
CA LEU A 11 17.35 6.47 -25.47
C LEU A 11 15.87 6.22 -25.85
N ALA A 12 15.58 5.56 -26.97
CA ALA A 12 14.22 5.20 -27.36
C ALA A 12 13.61 4.16 -26.41
N THR A 13 14.40 3.20 -25.91
CA THR A 13 13.95 2.21 -24.94
C THR A 13 13.68 2.86 -23.58
N LEU A 14 14.53 3.80 -23.14
CA LEU A 14 14.30 4.57 -21.92
C LEU A 14 13.04 5.44 -22.01
N LEU A 15 12.81 6.10 -23.16
CA LEU A 15 11.60 6.90 -23.40
C LEU A 15 10.33 6.04 -23.46
N ALA A 16 10.40 4.83 -23.99
CA ALA A 16 9.28 3.89 -24.00
C ALA A 16 8.91 3.39 -22.60
N VAL A 17 9.91 3.17 -21.74
CA VAL A 17 9.70 2.82 -20.32
C VAL A 17 9.12 4.01 -19.54
N LEU A 18 9.53 5.24 -19.87
CA LEU A 18 8.99 6.46 -19.25
C LEU A 18 7.56 6.77 -19.71
N SER A 19 7.19 6.41 -20.92
CA SER A 19 5.84 6.63 -21.47
C SER A 19 4.79 5.69 -20.86
N GLY A 20 5.18 4.51 -20.37
CA GLY A 20 4.30 3.58 -19.68
C GLY A 20 3.79 4.07 -18.33
N CYS A 21 4.38 5.12 -17.78
CA CYS A 21 4.05 5.65 -16.44
C CYS A 21 3.03 6.81 -16.46
N ALA A 22 2.54 7.25 -17.62
CA ALA A 22 1.77 8.49 -17.72
C ALA A 22 0.25 8.31 -17.88
N ALA A 23 -0.27 7.11 -17.88
CA ALA A 23 -1.72 6.91 -17.95
C ALA A 23 -2.37 6.89 -16.57
N HIS A 24 -2.47 8.03 -15.91
CA HIS A 24 -3.55 8.27 -14.95
C HIS A 24 -4.87 8.26 -15.74
N VAL A 25 -5.41 7.09 -15.99
CA VAL A 25 -6.79 7.00 -16.46
C VAL A 25 -7.66 7.45 -15.29
N ALA A 26 -8.20 8.67 -15.39
CA ALA A 26 -9.19 9.16 -14.46
C ALA A 26 -10.30 8.12 -14.32
N LEU A 27 -10.42 7.54 -13.14
CA LEU A 27 -11.46 6.57 -12.83
C LEU A 27 -12.77 7.34 -12.72
N ASP A 28 -13.77 6.96 -13.51
CA ASP A 28 -15.11 7.53 -13.42
C ASP A 28 -15.64 7.34 -11.97
N PRO A 29 -15.86 8.42 -11.21
CA PRO A 29 -16.28 8.31 -9.82
C PRO A 29 -17.73 7.85 -9.65
N ALA A 30 -18.52 7.81 -10.74
CA ALA A 30 -19.98 7.77 -10.64
C ALA A 30 -20.59 6.40 -10.31
N ASN A 31 -19.85 5.27 -10.39
CA ASN A 31 -20.51 3.96 -10.45
C ASN A 31 -20.21 2.99 -9.30
N PHE A 32 -19.66 3.45 -8.18
CA PHE A 32 -19.36 2.54 -7.07
C PHE A 32 -19.94 3.07 -5.76
N GLU A 33 -21.23 2.96 -5.61
CA GLU A 33 -21.81 3.01 -4.28
C GLU A 33 -21.30 1.79 -3.50
N ILE A 34 -20.62 2.06 -2.40
CA ILE A 34 -20.36 1.06 -1.37
C ILE A 34 -21.74 0.58 -0.94
N ASP A 35 -21.96 -0.73 -0.99
CA ASP A 35 -23.26 -1.37 -0.73
C ASP A 35 -23.80 -0.94 0.65
N ALA A 36 -24.52 0.19 0.65
CA ALA A 36 -25.10 0.78 1.84
C ALA A 36 -26.04 -0.24 2.50
N GLY A 37 -25.73 -0.71 3.67
CA GLY A 37 -26.54 -1.69 4.41
C GLY A 37 -25.77 -2.92 4.88
N ARG A 38 -24.51 -3.09 4.47
CA ARG A 38 -23.65 -4.17 4.98
C ARG A 38 -22.53 -3.66 5.85
N GLN A 39 -22.10 -2.41 5.65
CA GLN A 39 -21.16 -1.75 6.55
C GLN A 39 -21.84 -1.39 7.87
N PRO A 40 -21.06 -1.31 8.96
CA PRO A 40 -21.54 -0.68 10.19
C PRO A 40 -22.08 0.72 9.89
N THR A 41 -23.22 1.06 10.46
CA THR A 41 -23.79 2.40 10.28
C THR A 41 -22.79 3.45 10.75
N PRO A 42 -22.39 4.41 9.90
CA PRO A 42 -21.46 5.46 10.28
C PRO A 42 -22.08 6.35 11.38
N ASP A 43 -21.31 6.64 12.42
CA ASP A 43 -21.66 7.53 13.52
C ASP A 43 -20.71 8.74 13.63
N VAL A 44 -19.58 8.70 12.89
CA VAL A 44 -18.62 9.80 12.81
C VAL A 44 -18.26 10.15 11.38
N THR A 45 -17.96 11.43 11.17
CA THR A 45 -17.34 11.94 9.93
C THR A 45 -16.01 12.57 10.28
N LEU A 46 -14.93 12.02 9.75
CA LEU A 46 -13.56 12.43 10.06
C LEU A 46 -12.93 13.13 8.86
N SER A 47 -12.10 14.13 9.15
CA SER A 47 -11.26 14.83 8.17
C SER A 47 -9.82 14.78 8.65
N ILE A 48 -9.10 13.73 8.24
CA ILE A 48 -7.70 13.50 8.59
C ILE A 48 -6.86 13.69 7.33
N PRO A 49 -5.94 14.67 7.29
CA PRO A 49 -5.08 14.88 6.11
C PRO A 49 -4.33 13.60 5.72
N GLY A 50 -4.37 13.23 4.44
CA GLY A 50 -3.75 12.00 3.94
C GLY A 50 -4.63 10.75 4.08
N LEU A 51 -5.77 10.80 4.77
CA LEU A 51 -6.70 9.67 4.88
C LEU A 51 -8.04 10.01 4.25
N GLY A 52 -8.66 9.03 3.61
CA GLY A 52 -9.97 9.24 2.98
C GLY A 52 -10.59 7.92 2.51
N PRO A 53 -11.75 7.98 1.85
CA PRO A 53 -12.33 6.80 1.22
C PRO A 53 -11.40 6.26 0.12
N CYS A 54 -11.53 4.98 -0.19
CA CYS A 54 -10.74 4.30 -1.23
C CYS A 54 -11.24 4.67 -2.64
N THR A 55 -11.22 5.96 -2.94
CA THR A 55 -11.60 6.55 -4.22
C THR A 55 -10.65 7.70 -4.56
N ASP A 56 -10.67 8.16 -5.79
CA ASP A 56 -9.93 9.34 -6.24
C ASP A 56 -10.80 10.62 -6.20
N ASN A 57 -11.94 10.57 -5.53
CA ASN A 57 -12.80 11.73 -5.33
C ASN A 57 -12.08 12.78 -4.47
N PRO A 58 -12.19 14.08 -4.79
CA PRO A 58 -11.63 15.17 -3.97
C PRO A 58 -12.24 15.27 -2.58
N ASP A 59 -13.48 14.80 -2.36
CA ASP A 59 -14.04 14.67 -1.01
C ASP A 59 -13.36 13.52 -0.28
N ARG A 60 -12.46 13.87 0.63
CA ARG A 60 -11.68 12.93 1.43
C ARG A 60 -12.28 12.69 2.82
N ARG A 61 -13.49 13.13 3.11
CA ARG A 61 -14.15 12.90 4.41
C ARG A 61 -14.47 11.42 4.57
N LEU A 62 -14.01 10.84 5.68
CA LEU A 62 -14.31 9.47 6.06
C LEU A 62 -15.59 9.41 6.88
N ARG A 63 -16.50 8.54 6.50
CA ARG A 63 -17.68 8.18 7.28
C ARG A 63 -17.48 6.78 7.81
N LEU A 64 -17.31 6.66 9.13
CA LEU A 64 -17.00 5.39 9.80
C LEU A 64 -17.93 5.20 11.00
N ASN A 65 -18.04 3.94 11.43
CA ASN A 65 -18.49 3.65 12.78
C ASN A 65 -17.26 3.65 13.70
N ALA A 66 -17.25 4.58 14.65
CA ALA A 66 -16.09 4.85 15.50
C ALA A 66 -15.70 3.66 16.40
N SER A 67 -16.63 2.75 16.70
CA SER A 67 -16.42 1.62 17.60
C SER A 67 -16.08 0.30 16.89
N GLN A 68 -15.99 0.30 15.56
CA GLN A 68 -15.72 -0.90 14.78
C GLN A 68 -14.27 -0.91 14.24
N PRO A 69 -13.68 -2.11 13.97
CA PRO A 69 -12.36 -2.22 13.37
C PRO A 69 -12.26 -1.48 12.03
N VAL A 70 -11.08 -0.89 11.74
CA VAL A 70 -10.82 -0.17 10.50
C VAL A 70 -9.65 -0.80 9.74
N HIS A 71 -9.82 -1.02 8.43
CA HIS A 71 -8.76 -1.44 7.54
C HIS A 71 -8.21 -0.24 6.77
N VAL A 72 -6.95 0.09 6.98
CA VAL A 72 -6.26 1.19 6.29
C VAL A 72 -5.43 0.62 5.14
N LEU A 73 -5.81 0.93 3.91
CA LEU A 73 -5.15 0.44 2.71
C LEU A 73 -4.08 1.45 2.25
N VAL A 74 -2.88 0.94 1.90
CA VAL A 74 -1.71 1.75 1.52
C VAL A 74 -1.23 1.30 0.14
N HIS A 75 -1.40 2.16 -0.87
CA HIS A 75 -1.08 1.86 -2.26
C HIS A 75 0.43 1.77 -2.53
N GLY A 76 0.79 1.13 -3.63
CA GLY A 76 2.16 1.03 -4.12
C GLY A 76 2.59 2.23 -4.96
N CYS A 77 3.75 2.06 -5.60
CA CYS A 77 4.29 3.02 -6.58
C CYS A 77 3.30 3.19 -7.74
N PHE A 78 3.15 4.43 -8.21
CA PHE A 78 2.22 4.82 -9.29
C PHE A 78 0.76 4.48 -9.00
N GLY A 79 0.42 4.21 -7.74
CA GLY A 79 -0.93 3.94 -7.30
C GLY A 79 -1.67 5.17 -6.79
N SER A 80 -2.94 4.97 -6.49
CA SER A 80 -3.80 5.95 -5.82
C SER A 80 -4.75 5.24 -4.86
N SER A 81 -5.45 5.99 -4.02
CA SER A 81 -6.50 5.45 -3.17
C SER A 81 -7.59 4.72 -3.97
N GLY A 82 -7.89 5.18 -5.18
CA GLY A 82 -8.89 4.57 -6.07
C GLY A 82 -8.49 3.19 -6.59
N GLN A 83 -7.21 2.82 -6.55
CA GLN A 83 -6.75 1.48 -6.90
C GLN A 83 -7.40 0.40 -6.02
N PHE A 84 -7.64 0.71 -4.75
CA PHE A 84 -8.26 -0.22 -3.80
C PHE A 84 -9.78 -0.17 -3.74
N ARG A 85 -10.44 0.56 -4.66
CA ARG A 85 -11.90 0.67 -4.69
C ARG A 85 -12.59 -0.68 -4.69
N GLY A 86 -12.14 -1.61 -5.54
CA GLY A 86 -12.69 -2.94 -5.61
C GLY A 86 -12.51 -3.74 -4.33
N LEU A 87 -11.31 -3.75 -3.76
CA LEU A 87 -11.01 -4.44 -2.50
C LEU A 87 -11.79 -3.82 -1.32
N ALA A 88 -11.97 -2.50 -1.30
CA ALA A 88 -12.79 -1.84 -0.29
C ALA A 88 -14.25 -2.29 -0.36
N GLN A 89 -14.80 -2.50 -1.55
CA GLN A 89 -16.15 -3.05 -1.71
C GLN A 89 -16.26 -4.52 -1.28
N VAL A 90 -15.22 -5.31 -1.51
CA VAL A 90 -15.13 -6.68 -1.00
C VAL A 90 -15.17 -6.68 0.53
N LEU A 91 -14.39 -5.83 1.19
CA LEU A 91 -14.41 -5.67 2.65
C LEU A 91 -15.79 -5.19 3.13
N ALA A 92 -16.38 -4.19 2.47
CA ALA A 92 -17.70 -3.69 2.78
C ALA A 92 -18.80 -4.75 2.67
N PHE A 93 -18.73 -5.62 1.66
CA PHE A 93 -19.65 -6.76 1.52
C PHE A 93 -19.65 -7.66 2.76
N HIS A 94 -18.51 -7.78 3.43
CA HIS A 94 -18.33 -8.56 4.64
C HIS A 94 -18.55 -7.75 5.93
N GLY A 95 -19.08 -6.54 5.83
CA GLY A 95 -19.34 -5.67 6.98
C GLY A 95 -18.09 -5.04 7.59
N GLN A 96 -17.00 -4.95 6.83
CA GLN A 96 -15.73 -4.38 7.29
C GLN A 96 -15.49 -3.03 6.63
N GLN A 97 -15.18 -2.04 7.44
CA GLN A 97 -14.96 -0.67 6.96
C GLN A 97 -13.51 -0.40 6.60
N THR A 98 -13.30 0.52 5.64
CA THR A 98 -11.98 0.84 5.09
C THR A 98 -11.71 2.32 5.08
N ALA A 99 -10.43 2.66 5.15
CA ALA A 99 -9.88 3.95 4.81
C ALA A 99 -8.66 3.75 3.92
N CYS A 100 -8.36 4.71 3.05
CA CYS A 100 -7.19 4.65 2.18
C CYS A 100 -6.24 5.81 2.47
N PHE A 101 -4.96 5.47 2.66
CA PHE A 101 -3.90 6.46 2.83
C PHE A 101 -3.44 6.95 1.46
N THR A 102 -3.48 8.26 1.28
CA THR A 102 -3.01 8.96 0.08
C THR A 102 -1.72 9.70 0.42
N TYR A 103 -0.66 9.43 -0.31
CA TYR A 103 0.65 10.04 -0.12
C TYR A 103 1.35 10.25 -1.47
N ASP A 104 2.35 11.10 -1.48
CA ASP A 104 3.23 11.24 -2.65
C ASP A 104 4.14 10.00 -2.71
N ASP A 105 3.82 9.08 -3.61
CA ASP A 105 4.55 7.83 -3.80
C ASP A 105 5.97 8.03 -4.37
N ARG A 106 6.32 9.26 -4.77
CA ARG A 106 7.67 9.65 -5.18
C ARG A 106 8.53 10.21 -4.04
N ALA A 107 7.91 10.54 -2.90
CA ALA A 107 8.63 11.05 -1.72
C ALA A 107 9.51 9.98 -1.07
N GLU A 108 10.39 10.40 -0.18
CA GLU A 108 11.19 9.50 0.65
C GLU A 108 10.29 8.56 1.47
N LEU A 109 10.62 7.28 1.50
CA LEU A 109 9.80 6.27 2.18
C LEU A 109 9.72 6.50 3.69
N THR A 110 10.79 7.01 4.29
CA THR A 110 10.81 7.35 5.72
C THR A 110 9.81 8.45 6.05
N ARG A 111 9.70 9.48 5.18
CA ARG A 111 8.70 10.53 5.33
C ARG A 111 7.29 9.96 5.20
N SER A 112 7.02 9.21 4.15
CA SER A 112 5.72 8.58 3.92
C SER A 112 5.30 7.67 5.08
N ALA A 113 6.25 6.94 5.68
CA ALA A 113 6.00 6.10 6.85
C ALA A 113 5.69 6.93 8.11
N THR A 114 6.35 8.06 8.29
CA THR A 114 6.08 9.01 9.39
C THR A 114 4.70 9.65 9.24
N ASP A 115 4.35 10.06 8.02
CA ASP A 115 3.03 10.63 7.71
C ASP A 115 1.92 9.60 7.96
N LEU A 116 2.09 8.34 7.49
CA LEU A 116 1.14 7.27 7.76
C LEU A 116 0.97 7.00 9.26
N ARG A 117 2.07 6.98 10.02
CA ARG A 117 2.00 6.85 11.48
C ARG A 117 1.18 7.95 12.13
N SER A 118 1.43 9.22 11.75
CA SER A 118 0.67 10.37 12.24
C SER A 118 -0.82 10.20 11.95
N VAL A 119 -1.17 9.81 10.73
CA VAL A 119 -2.55 9.57 10.29
C VAL A 119 -3.22 8.45 11.09
N VAL A 120 -2.53 7.34 11.32
CA VAL A 120 -3.04 6.20 12.11
C VAL A 120 -3.26 6.60 13.56
N ASN A 121 -2.35 7.37 14.16
CA ASN A 121 -2.51 7.88 15.52
C ASN A 121 -3.72 8.85 15.62
N GLN A 122 -3.93 9.71 14.62
CA GLN A 122 -5.09 10.59 14.57
C GLN A 122 -6.39 9.79 14.43
N LEU A 123 -6.40 8.75 13.58
CA LEU A 123 -7.55 7.85 13.44
C LEU A 123 -7.87 7.16 14.78
N ALA A 124 -6.87 6.59 15.44
CA ALA A 124 -7.02 5.93 16.74
C ALA A 124 -7.55 6.90 17.83
N ALA A 125 -7.07 8.15 17.81
CA ALA A 125 -7.50 9.16 18.78
C ALA A 125 -8.92 9.68 18.55
N GLN A 126 -9.36 9.74 17.29
CA GLN A 126 -10.69 10.26 16.90
C GLN A 126 -11.76 9.15 16.82
N THR A 127 -11.38 7.89 17.06
CA THR A 127 -12.28 6.75 17.09
C THR A 127 -12.09 5.94 18.38
N HIS A 128 -12.99 5.02 18.63
CA HIS A 128 -12.85 3.98 19.65
C HIS A 128 -12.66 2.60 19.00
N ALA A 129 -12.11 2.58 17.79
CA ALA A 129 -11.88 1.37 17.06
C ALA A 129 -11.02 0.39 17.88
N PRO A 130 -11.49 -0.83 18.14
CA PRO A 130 -10.72 -1.80 18.93
C PRO A 130 -9.48 -2.27 18.20
N GLN A 131 -9.48 -2.14 16.88
CA GLN A 131 -8.41 -2.62 16.02
C GLN A 131 -8.27 -1.77 14.75
N ILE A 132 -7.01 -1.52 14.37
CA ILE A 132 -6.66 -0.93 13.07
C ILE A 132 -5.73 -1.92 12.34
N THR A 133 -6.12 -2.34 11.15
CA THR A 133 -5.32 -3.21 10.29
C THR A 133 -4.73 -2.40 9.14
N LEU A 134 -3.40 -2.29 9.06
CA LEU A 134 -2.74 -1.72 7.88
C LEU A 134 -2.56 -2.81 6.82
N ILE A 135 -2.98 -2.53 5.59
CA ILE A 135 -2.81 -3.42 4.44
C ILE A 135 -2.04 -2.66 3.36
N GLY A 136 -0.77 -2.98 3.20
CA GLY A 136 0.11 -2.33 2.22
C GLY A 136 0.48 -3.25 1.07
N HIS A 137 0.46 -2.71 -0.15
CA HIS A 137 0.89 -3.41 -1.36
C HIS A 137 2.15 -2.78 -1.95
N SER A 138 3.09 -3.61 -2.42
CA SER A 138 4.28 -3.13 -3.10
C SER A 138 5.09 -2.16 -2.23
N GLN A 139 5.41 -0.96 -2.70
CA GLN A 139 5.99 0.12 -1.90
C GLN A 139 5.17 0.44 -0.65
N GLY A 140 3.84 0.39 -0.74
CA GLY A 140 2.94 0.62 0.40
C GLY A 140 3.13 -0.40 1.53
N ALA A 141 3.61 -1.61 1.22
CA ALA A 141 3.98 -2.61 2.21
C ALA A 141 5.19 -2.16 3.04
N LEU A 142 6.19 -1.56 2.39
CA LEU A 142 7.37 -0.99 3.05
C LEU A 142 6.97 0.17 3.97
N VAL A 143 6.15 1.10 3.45
CA VAL A 143 5.64 2.27 4.18
C VAL A 143 4.81 1.83 5.39
N ALA A 144 3.87 0.90 5.19
CA ALA A 144 2.99 0.39 6.26
C ALA A 144 3.80 -0.27 7.37
N ARG A 145 4.75 -1.15 7.03
CA ARG A 145 5.58 -1.79 8.05
C ARG A 145 6.45 -0.78 8.80
N LYS A 146 7.13 0.13 8.08
CA LYS A 146 8.02 1.13 8.70
C LYS A 146 7.26 2.07 9.64
N SER A 147 6.01 2.43 9.30
CA SER A 147 5.16 3.29 10.15
C SER A 147 4.87 2.66 11.52
N LEU A 148 4.91 1.34 11.63
CA LEU A 148 4.67 0.58 12.86
C LEU A 148 5.96 0.15 13.59
N THR A 149 7.09 0.81 13.32
CA THR A 149 8.36 0.50 14.00
C THR A 149 8.75 1.52 15.06
N GLN A 150 9.59 1.11 16.01
CA GLN A 150 10.11 1.98 17.04
C GLN A 150 11.03 3.08 16.49
N LEU A 151 11.75 2.82 15.40
CA LEU A 151 12.60 3.80 14.72
C LEU A 151 11.82 5.03 14.23
N ALA A 152 10.57 4.87 13.86
CA ALA A 152 9.71 5.99 13.49
C ALA A 152 9.38 6.92 14.68
N LEU A 153 9.62 6.48 15.93
CA LEU A 153 9.48 7.30 17.14
C LEU A 153 10.70 8.20 17.41
N ALA A 154 11.87 7.84 16.88
CA ALA A 154 13.15 8.50 17.16
C ALA A 154 13.48 9.65 16.21
N LEU A 155 12.66 9.92 15.18
CA LEU A 155 12.88 11.07 14.31
C LEU A 155 12.59 12.36 15.09
N PRO A 156 13.54 13.31 15.12
CA PRO A 156 13.31 14.60 15.76
C PRO A 156 12.09 15.27 15.11
N PRO A 157 11.27 15.98 15.90
CA PRO A 157 10.21 16.78 15.33
C PRO A 157 10.82 17.75 14.32
N GLN A 158 10.27 17.81 13.12
CA GLN A 158 10.69 18.76 12.08
C GLN A 158 10.83 20.15 12.67
N PRO A 159 11.81 20.96 12.26
CA PRO A 159 11.94 22.32 12.73
C PRO A 159 10.64 23.06 12.46
N SER A 160 9.88 23.30 13.52
CA SER A 160 8.65 24.07 13.47
C SER A 160 8.97 25.45 12.91
N LEU A 161 8.18 25.91 11.94
CA LEU A 161 8.03 27.33 11.63
C LEU A 161 8.07 28.17 12.91
N PRO A 162 8.59 29.40 12.89
CA PRO A 162 8.85 30.19 14.09
C PRO A 162 7.63 30.23 15.02
N ARG A 163 7.84 29.80 16.26
CA ARG A 163 6.83 29.74 17.30
C ARG A 163 6.23 31.14 17.56
N PRO A 164 4.89 31.26 17.52
CA PRO A 164 4.28 32.43 18.15
C PRO A 164 4.59 32.42 19.66
N SER A 165 4.78 33.62 20.18
CA SER A 165 5.14 33.89 21.58
C SER A 165 4.30 33.11 22.60
N ALA A 166 4.96 32.62 23.64
CA ALA A 166 4.50 31.65 24.65
C ALA A 166 3.40 32.12 25.63
N LYS A 167 2.48 32.96 25.18
CA LYS A 167 1.42 33.50 26.05
C LYS A 167 -0.02 33.29 25.54
N SER A 168 -0.25 32.32 24.68
CA SER A 168 -1.61 32.05 24.17
C SER A 168 -2.22 30.85 24.90
N PRO A 169 -3.42 30.97 25.50
CA PRO A 169 -4.11 29.86 26.17
C PRO A 169 -4.40 28.67 25.25
N LEU A 170 -4.44 28.87 23.92
CA LEU A 170 -4.63 27.86 22.90
C LEU A 170 -3.52 26.82 22.87
N LEU A 171 -2.27 27.18 23.23
CA LEU A 171 -1.12 26.25 23.23
C LEU A 171 -1.19 25.22 24.38
N GLN A 172 -2.00 25.45 25.39
CA GLN A 172 -2.17 24.55 26.53
C GLN A 172 -3.21 23.47 26.24
N MET A 173 -4.25 23.81 25.46
CA MET A 173 -5.23 22.83 24.98
C MET A 173 -4.59 21.83 24.00
N ASP A 174 -3.78 22.29 23.04
CA ASP A 174 -3.10 21.42 22.06
C ASP A 174 -2.17 20.37 22.71
N ARG A 175 -1.56 20.70 23.87
CA ARG A 175 -0.69 19.76 24.58
C ARG A 175 -1.45 18.67 25.33
N VAL A 176 -2.61 19.02 25.90
CA VAL A 176 -3.45 18.03 26.58
C VAL A 176 -4.05 17.08 25.56
N ASP A 177 -4.52 17.60 24.43
CA ASP A 177 -5.06 16.77 23.32
C ASP A 177 -4.01 15.84 22.73
N GLN A 178 -2.75 16.28 22.56
CA GLN A 178 -1.67 15.44 22.06
C GLN A 178 -1.31 14.31 23.05
N ALA A 179 -1.27 14.59 24.36
CA ALA A 179 -0.97 13.56 25.35
C ALA A 179 -2.09 12.50 25.44
N ASP A 180 -3.34 12.93 25.34
CA ASP A 180 -4.51 12.05 25.34
C ASP A 180 -4.59 11.22 24.04
N GLN A 181 -4.24 11.81 22.91
CA GLN A 181 -4.12 11.11 21.62
C GLN A 181 -3.05 10.01 21.64
N VAL A 182 -1.88 10.29 22.24
CA VAL A 182 -0.80 9.29 22.39
C VAL A 182 -1.23 8.16 23.34
N GLY A 183 -1.95 8.48 24.42
CA GLY A 183 -2.47 7.51 25.38
C GLY A 183 -3.49 6.56 24.73
N ARG A 184 -4.41 7.07 23.93
CA ARG A 184 -5.44 6.26 23.25
C ARG A 184 -4.83 5.41 22.13
N ALA A 185 -3.92 5.97 21.34
CA ALA A 185 -3.21 5.22 20.29
C ALA A 185 -2.43 4.01 20.84
N GLY A 186 -2.00 4.07 22.10
CA GLY A 186 -1.32 2.96 22.78
C GLY A 186 -2.23 1.80 23.17
N GLN A 187 -3.54 1.95 23.12
CA GLN A 187 -4.53 0.93 23.51
C GLN A 187 -5.15 0.17 22.34
N VAL A 188 -4.98 0.65 21.09
CA VAL A 188 -5.57 0.05 19.89
C VAL A 188 -4.74 -1.14 19.44
N ASP A 189 -5.40 -2.28 19.21
CA ASP A 189 -4.77 -3.46 18.58
C ASP A 189 -4.39 -3.13 17.12
N MET A 190 -3.10 -3.19 16.82
CA MET A 190 -2.59 -2.97 15.48
C MET A 190 -2.32 -4.29 14.79
N ARG A 191 -2.79 -4.43 13.56
CA ARG A 191 -2.43 -5.55 12.68
C ARG A 191 -1.79 -5.05 11.40
N LEU A 192 -0.89 -5.85 10.87
CA LEU A 192 -0.16 -5.52 9.65
C LEU A 192 -0.35 -6.63 8.62
N VAL A 193 -0.69 -6.26 7.40
CA VAL A 193 -0.68 -7.13 6.22
C VAL A 193 0.18 -6.46 5.16
N THR A 194 1.17 -7.17 4.66
CA THR A 194 2.00 -6.69 3.54
C THR A 194 1.92 -7.66 2.37
N ILE A 195 1.79 -7.11 1.18
CA ILE A 195 1.55 -7.86 -0.05
C ILE A 195 2.61 -7.45 -1.07
N SER A 196 3.39 -8.40 -1.58
CA SER A 196 4.43 -8.20 -2.61
C SER A 196 5.40 -7.06 -2.28
N GLY A 197 5.78 -6.90 -1.01
CA GLY A 197 6.67 -5.84 -0.57
C GLY A 197 8.15 -6.19 -0.80
N PRO A 198 8.95 -5.35 -1.49
CA PRO A 198 10.37 -5.63 -1.76
C PRO A 198 11.26 -5.34 -0.54
N PHE A 199 11.13 -6.14 0.53
CA PHE A 199 11.81 -5.94 1.81
C PHE A 199 13.32 -6.19 1.78
N ALA A 200 13.84 -6.81 0.72
CA ALA A 200 15.29 -6.93 0.50
C ALA A 200 15.84 -5.83 -0.44
N GLY A 201 14.99 -4.92 -0.89
CA GLY A 201 15.32 -3.91 -1.89
C GLY A 201 15.04 -4.38 -3.32
N ILE A 202 15.26 -3.50 -4.28
CA ILE A 202 14.88 -3.70 -5.69
C ILE A 202 16.13 -3.76 -6.56
N ALA A 203 16.31 -4.84 -7.33
CA ALA A 203 17.46 -5.03 -8.22
C ALA A 203 17.59 -3.89 -9.24
N ALA A 204 16.49 -3.45 -9.82
CA ALA A 204 16.47 -2.35 -10.78
C ALA A 204 17.01 -1.03 -10.20
N ALA A 205 16.83 -0.79 -8.90
CA ALA A 205 17.32 0.41 -8.23
C ALA A 205 18.85 0.37 -7.98
N GLN A 206 19.50 -0.81 -8.05
CA GLN A 206 20.92 -0.94 -7.74
C GLN A 206 21.83 -0.11 -8.64
N THR A 207 21.49 0.02 -9.92
CA THR A 207 22.24 0.85 -10.87
C THR A 207 22.23 2.29 -10.44
N CYS A 208 21.11 2.79 -9.93
CA CYS A 208 20.96 4.13 -9.37
C CYS A 208 21.78 4.34 -8.09
N GLY A 209 21.98 3.31 -7.28
CA GLY A 209 22.74 3.35 -6.04
C GLY A 209 24.26 3.25 -6.18
N LYS A 210 24.78 2.96 -7.39
CA LYS A 210 26.22 2.78 -7.62
C LYS A 210 26.95 4.10 -7.83
N ALA A 211 27.41 4.74 -6.76
CA ALA A 211 28.09 6.04 -6.80
C ALA A 211 29.30 6.09 -7.75
N TRP A 212 29.99 4.94 -7.97
CA TRP A 212 31.12 4.87 -8.91
C TRP A 212 30.72 5.07 -10.37
N LEU A 213 29.45 4.88 -10.73
CA LEU A 213 28.91 5.17 -12.07
C LEU A 213 28.67 6.66 -12.30
N TYR A 214 28.58 7.47 -11.25
CA TYR A 214 28.24 8.89 -11.36
C TYR A 214 29.27 9.68 -12.20
N PRO A 215 30.57 9.57 -11.93
CA PRO A 215 31.55 10.24 -12.79
C PRO A 215 31.57 9.69 -14.22
N LEU A 216 31.35 8.39 -14.41
CA LEU A 216 31.30 7.77 -15.75
C LEU A 216 30.12 8.25 -16.60
N THR A 217 29.03 8.66 -15.95
CA THR A 217 27.82 9.18 -16.62
C THR A 217 27.76 10.70 -16.54
N LEU A 218 28.83 11.38 -16.17
CA LEU A 218 28.89 12.84 -15.95
C LEU A 218 27.74 13.35 -15.04
N GLY A 219 27.33 12.55 -14.06
CA GLY A 219 26.24 12.88 -13.15
C GLY A 219 24.84 12.71 -13.75
N LEU A 220 24.68 12.21 -14.97
CA LEU A 220 23.37 12.02 -15.59
C LEU A 220 22.57 10.86 -14.96
N LEU A 221 23.26 9.81 -14.47
CA LEU A 221 22.57 8.64 -13.90
C LEU A 221 21.70 8.99 -12.69
N PRO A 222 22.19 9.66 -11.63
CA PRO A 222 21.35 10.02 -10.49
C PRO A 222 20.21 10.99 -10.87
N VAL A 223 20.46 11.90 -11.83
CA VAL A 223 19.40 12.79 -12.34
C VAL A 223 18.31 12.00 -13.03
N THR A 224 18.65 11.03 -13.89
CA THR A 224 17.67 10.19 -14.57
C THR A 224 16.87 9.34 -13.56
N CYS A 225 17.53 8.75 -12.57
CA CYS A 225 16.87 8.00 -11.52
C CYS A 225 15.91 8.87 -10.71
N TYR A 226 16.35 10.08 -10.33
CA TYR A 226 15.52 11.04 -9.62
C TYR A 226 14.29 11.47 -10.45
N LEU A 227 14.48 11.75 -11.73
CA LEU A 227 13.38 12.13 -12.62
C LEU A 227 12.38 10.98 -12.80
N ALA A 228 12.86 9.73 -12.89
CA ALA A 228 12.00 8.56 -13.06
C ALA A 228 11.19 8.23 -11.80
N THR A 229 11.83 8.19 -10.63
CA THR A 229 11.23 7.62 -9.41
C THR A 229 11.12 8.60 -8.23
N GLY A 230 11.70 9.79 -8.33
CA GLY A 230 11.84 10.71 -7.20
C GLY A 230 12.95 10.30 -6.23
N PRO A 231 13.08 10.95 -5.06
CA PRO A 231 14.13 10.67 -4.08
C PRO A 231 14.08 9.26 -3.50
N LYS A 232 12.95 8.57 -3.52
CA LYS A 232 12.75 7.23 -2.96
C LYS A 232 13.67 6.16 -3.54
N TRP A 233 14.27 6.36 -4.73
CA TRP A 233 15.17 5.37 -5.32
C TRP A 233 16.35 5.02 -4.41
N ALA A 234 16.78 5.99 -3.61
CA ALA A 234 17.84 5.79 -2.64
C ALA A 234 17.40 4.83 -1.51
N ASP A 235 16.14 4.93 -1.09
CA ASP A 235 15.58 4.11 0.00
C ASP A 235 15.36 2.64 -0.38
N ILE A 236 15.12 2.35 -1.66
CA ILE A 236 14.79 1.00 -2.14
C ILE A 236 15.98 0.20 -2.65
N THR A 237 17.21 0.70 -2.54
CA THR A 237 18.43 -0.06 -2.86
C THR A 237 18.74 -1.09 -1.77
N TYR A 238 19.41 -2.18 -2.11
CA TYR A 238 19.79 -3.24 -1.15
C TYR A 238 20.64 -2.73 0.03
N ALA A 239 21.42 -1.68 -0.19
CA ALA A 239 22.35 -1.11 0.77
C ALA A 239 21.76 0.08 1.54
N SER A 240 20.52 0.47 1.29
CA SER A 240 19.95 1.62 1.97
C SER A 240 19.71 1.35 3.45
N PRO A 241 19.86 2.34 4.33
CA PRO A 241 19.48 2.21 5.73
C PRO A 241 18.02 1.82 5.91
N PHE A 242 17.13 2.27 5.01
CA PHE A 242 15.72 1.94 5.05
C PHE A 242 15.48 0.42 4.95
N ILE A 243 16.21 -0.26 4.06
CA ILE A 243 16.14 -1.72 3.84
C ILE A 243 16.95 -2.49 4.89
N LEU A 244 18.16 -2.03 5.18
CA LEU A 244 19.06 -2.73 6.10
C LEU A 244 18.61 -2.65 7.56
N GLU A 245 17.89 -1.59 7.93
CA GLU A 245 17.40 -1.33 9.27
C GLU A 245 15.86 -1.24 9.28
N PRO A 246 15.15 -2.35 9.05
CA PRO A 246 13.70 -2.34 8.97
C PRO A 246 13.03 -1.95 10.31
N GLY A 247 13.75 -2.03 11.42
CA GLY A 247 13.27 -1.72 12.77
C GLY A 247 12.36 -2.81 13.34
N ALA A 248 12.31 -2.89 14.69
CA ALA A 248 11.39 -3.76 15.40
C ALA A 248 9.98 -3.15 15.38
N LEU A 249 8.96 -3.99 15.22
CA LEU A 249 7.56 -3.56 15.31
C LEU A 249 7.24 -3.11 16.75
N VAL A 250 6.41 -2.08 16.86
CA VAL A 250 5.91 -1.61 18.17
C VAL A 250 5.10 -2.71 18.89
N PRO A 251 5.05 -2.70 20.23
CA PRO A 251 4.33 -3.75 21.00
C PRO A 251 2.84 -3.86 20.65
N GLN A 252 2.21 -2.78 20.21
CA GLN A 252 0.80 -2.73 19.84
C GLN A 252 0.46 -3.58 18.61
N VAL A 253 1.46 -3.97 17.81
CA VAL A 253 1.25 -4.90 16.69
C VAL A 253 1.10 -6.31 17.23
N SER A 254 -0.12 -6.82 17.22
CA SER A 254 -0.44 -8.17 17.70
C SER A 254 -0.14 -9.25 16.66
N ARG A 255 -0.24 -8.92 15.38
CA ARG A 255 -0.06 -9.85 14.27
C ARG A 255 0.47 -9.15 13.01
N TYR A 256 1.35 -9.84 12.30
CA TYR A 256 1.87 -9.45 11.01
C TYR A 256 1.69 -10.58 9.99
N LEU A 257 0.88 -10.38 8.97
CA LEU A 257 0.72 -11.28 7.82
C LEU A 257 1.55 -10.75 6.65
N LYS A 258 2.58 -11.49 6.26
CA LYS A 258 3.43 -11.19 5.12
C LYS A 258 3.07 -12.12 3.95
N ILE A 259 2.57 -11.53 2.87
CA ILE A 259 2.20 -12.25 1.65
C ILE A 259 3.24 -11.94 0.58
N ASP A 260 4.05 -12.95 0.24
CA ASP A 260 5.01 -12.91 -0.86
C ASP A 260 4.38 -13.49 -2.12
N THR A 261 4.71 -12.93 -3.29
CA THR A 261 4.19 -13.38 -4.57
C THR A 261 5.30 -13.95 -5.45
N ASP A 262 5.10 -15.17 -5.92
CA ASP A 262 5.90 -15.71 -7.03
C ASP A 262 5.33 -15.18 -8.35
N GLU A 263 5.91 -14.09 -8.83
CA GLU A 263 5.43 -13.34 -9.98
C GLU A 263 5.97 -13.89 -11.32
N ARG A 264 6.85 -14.90 -11.28
CA ARG A 264 7.57 -15.40 -12.47
C ARG A 264 6.64 -15.81 -13.59
N GLY A 265 6.80 -15.16 -14.76
CA GLY A 265 6.01 -15.42 -15.96
C GLY A 265 4.55 -14.98 -15.85
N SER A 266 4.20 -14.16 -14.88
CA SER A 266 2.87 -13.62 -14.75
C SER A 266 2.58 -12.57 -15.83
N CYS A 267 1.36 -12.61 -16.35
CA CYS A 267 0.90 -11.72 -17.41
C CYS A 267 -0.55 -11.32 -17.17
N ARG A 268 -0.80 -10.02 -17.12
CA ARG A 268 -2.15 -9.48 -16.95
C ARG A 268 -2.99 -9.53 -18.22
N ARG A 269 -2.35 -9.34 -19.37
CA ARG A 269 -3.05 -9.34 -20.65
C ARG A 269 -2.26 -10.12 -21.67
N GLU A 270 -2.89 -11.14 -22.22
CA GLU A 270 -2.33 -11.97 -23.28
C GLU A 270 -3.14 -11.81 -24.56
N LYS A 271 -2.46 -11.78 -25.69
CA LYS A 271 -3.07 -11.80 -27.02
C LYS A 271 -2.24 -12.68 -27.95
N ASP A 272 -2.90 -13.59 -28.62
CA ASP A 272 -2.30 -14.51 -29.61
C ASP A 272 -1.07 -15.28 -29.05
N GLY A 273 -1.15 -15.73 -27.77
CA GLY A 273 -0.09 -16.46 -27.09
C GLY A 273 1.13 -15.58 -26.70
N ARG A 274 0.98 -14.25 -26.79
CA ARG A 274 2.03 -13.30 -26.37
C ARG A 274 1.55 -12.46 -25.22
N CYS A 275 2.37 -12.34 -24.20
CA CYS A 275 2.12 -11.43 -23.11
C CYS A 275 2.27 -9.98 -23.60
N LEU A 276 1.20 -9.20 -23.47
CA LEU A 276 1.18 -7.77 -23.78
C LEU A 276 1.49 -6.92 -22.55
N GLU A 277 1.10 -7.39 -21.37
CA GLU A 277 1.32 -6.69 -20.10
C GLU A 277 1.92 -7.65 -19.07
N PRO A 278 3.26 -7.75 -19.01
CA PRO A 278 3.94 -8.52 -17.96
C PRO A 278 3.56 -8.01 -16.57
N ASP A 279 3.44 -8.93 -15.62
CA ASP A 279 3.11 -8.65 -14.22
C ASP A 279 4.14 -9.25 -13.27
N ASP A 280 5.38 -9.42 -13.76
CA ASP A 280 6.56 -9.91 -13.07
C ASP A 280 7.44 -8.70 -12.70
N VAL A 281 7.20 -8.14 -11.52
CA VAL A 281 7.85 -6.90 -11.05
C VAL A 281 8.97 -7.21 -10.06
N PHE A 282 8.71 -8.10 -9.09
CA PHE A 282 9.68 -8.48 -8.06
C PHE A 282 9.89 -9.99 -8.00
N SER A 283 11.15 -10.37 -7.90
CA SER A 283 11.50 -11.73 -7.53
C SER A 283 11.15 -12.01 -6.06
N LEU A 284 10.97 -13.28 -5.70
CA LEU A 284 10.84 -13.69 -4.30
C LEU A 284 12.05 -13.28 -3.46
N ALA A 285 13.26 -13.23 -4.06
CA ALA A 285 14.47 -12.79 -3.35
C ALA A 285 14.41 -11.31 -2.93
N GLU A 286 13.76 -10.46 -3.72
CA GLU A 286 13.56 -9.05 -3.38
C GLU A 286 12.48 -8.86 -2.31
N GLN A 287 11.50 -9.76 -2.25
CA GLN A 287 10.43 -9.70 -1.26
C GLN A 287 10.84 -10.27 0.10
N ARG A 288 11.71 -11.28 0.13
CA ARG A 288 12.13 -11.97 1.36
C ARG A 288 13.22 -11.22 2.10
N SER A 289 13.04 -11.08 3.42
CA SER A 289 14.03 -10.48 4.31
C SER A 289 13.98 -11.12 5.68
N LEU A 290 15.04 -11.86 6.03
CA LEU A 290 15.15 -12.47 7.37
C LEU A 290 14.99 -11.44 8.49
N ARG A 291 15.48 -10.21 8.30
CA ARG A 291 15.34 -9.13 9.28
C ARG A 291 13.90 -8.72 9.57
N VAL A 292 12.99 -9.01 8.65
CA VAL A 292 11.56 -8.75 8.76
C VAL A 292 10.81 -9.99 9.26
N GLU A 293 11.25 -11.16 8.82
CA GLU A 293 10.56 -12.45 9.01
C GLU A 293 10.88 -13.13 10.34
N THR A 294 11.93 -12.71 11.04
CA THR A 294 12.31 -13.24 12.36
C THR A 294 11.45 -12.71 13.51
N ASP A 295 10.60 -11.71 13.30
CA ASP A 295 9.64 -11.27 14.32
C ASP A 295 8.61 -12.39 14.55
N ALA A 296 8.48 -12.85 15.80
CA ALA A 296 7.62 -13.97 16.19
C ALA A 296 6.12 -13.75 15.86
N ARG A 297 5.71 -12.53 15.57
CA ARG A 297 4.34 -12.16 15.17
C ARG A 297 4.09 -12.30 13.68
N THR A 298 5.12 -12.66 12.90
CA THR A 298 5.07 -12.72 11.45
C THR A 298 4.62 -14.10 10.97
N ASP A 299 3.40 -14.14 10.41
CA ASP A 299 2.92 -15.27 9.61
C ASP A 299 3.27 -14.99 8.15
N ARG A 300 3.88 -15.96 7.47
CA ARG A 300 4.25 -15.82 6.06
C ARG A 300 3.42 -16.73 5.18
N VAL A 301 2.89 -16.16 4.12
CA VAL A 301 2.18 -16.87 3.05
C VAL A 301 2.85 -16.56 1.73
N GLU A 302 3.03 -17.58 0.87
CA GLU A 302 3.51 -17.41 -0.49
C GLU A 302 2.39 -17.77 -1.46
N ALA A 303 2.16 -16.91 -2.45
CA ALA A 303 1.15 -17.11 -3.48
C ALA A 303 1.78 -16.99 -4.86
N ARG A 304 1.41 -17.87 -5.80
CA ARG A 304 1.75 -17.69 -7.20
C ARG A 304 0.75 -16.73 -7.84
N ALA A 305 1.17 -15.50 -8.07
CA ALA A 305 0.36 -14.45 -8.68
C ALA A 305 1.25 -13.34 -9.23
N GLY A 306 0.77 -12.59 -10.22
CA GLY A 306 1.40 -11.37 -10.66
C GLY A 306 1.32 -10.26 -9.63
N HIS A 307 2.16 -9.25 -9.80
CA HIS A 307 2.31 -8.14 -8.87
C HIS A 307 1.02 -7.33 -8.69
N VAL A 308 0.32 -7.04 -9.78
CA VAL A 308 -0.97 -6.33 -9.76
C VAL A 308 -2.13 -7.32 -9.62
N GLU A 309 -2.03 -8.50 -10.25
CA GLU A 309 -3.04 -9.57 -10.15
C GLU A 309 -3.42 -9.85 -8.70
N ILE A 310 -2.44 -9.91 -7.80
CA ILE A 310 -2.69 -10.28 -6.38
C ILE A 310 -3.65 -9.31 -5.67
N VAL A 311 -3.58 -8.02 -5.96
CA VAL A 311 -4.46 -6.99 -5.36
C VAL A 311 -5.65 -6.67 -6.25
N GLY A 312 -5.62 -7.15 -7.48
CA GLY A 312 -6.62 -6.87 -8.49
C GLY A 312 -6.47 -5.52 -9.15
N ASP A 313 -7.06 -5.42 -10.32
CA ASP A 313 -7.22 -4.16 -11.05
C ASP A 313 -8.69 -4.03 -11.49
N ARG A 314 -8.98 -3.17 -12.47
CA ARG A 314 -10.34 -2.99 -12.96
C ARG A 314 -10.92 -4.22 -13.69
N GLN A 315 -10.06 -5.12 -14.16
CA GLN A 315 -10.44 -6.25 -15.02
C GLN A 315 -10.26 -7.59 -14.31
N VAL A 316 -9.40 -7.65 -13.29
CA VAL A 316 -9.01 -8.89 -12.62
C VAL A 316 -9.35 -8.81 -11.14
N ALA A 317 -10.25 -9.68 -10.70
CA ALA A 317 -10.59 -9.79 -9.29
C ALA A 317 -9.45 -10.46 -8.50
N PRO A 318 -9.09 -9.95 -7.30
CA PRO A 318 -8.02 -10.48 -6.47
C PRO A 318 -8.44 -11.75 -5.72
N VAL A 319 -8.90 -12.77 -6.43
CA VAL A 319 -9.48 -13.99 -5.83
C VAL A 319 -8.52 -14.69 -4.88
N LYS A 320 -7.24 -14.77 -5.27
CA LYS A 320 -6.19 -15.37 -4.43
C LYS A 320 -6.00 -14.61 -3.13
N LEU A 321 -5.93 -13.27 -3.20
CA LEU A 321 -5.83 -12.43 -2.00
C LEU A 321 -7.05 -12.57 -1.10
N ILE A 322 -8.26 -12.52 -1.67
CA ILE A 322 -9.52 -12.71 -0.94
C ILE A 322 -9.46 -14.03 -0.16
N THR A 323 -9.09 -15.12 -0.82
CA THR A 323 -8.97 -16.44 -0.19
C THR A 323 -7.94 -16.43 0.95
N ILE A 324 -6.75 -15.87 0.73
CA ILE A 324 -5.72 -15.77 1.77
C ILE A 324 -6.21 -14.94 2.95
N LEU A 325 -6.80 -13.77 2.71
CA LEU A 325 -7.30 -12.90 3.78
C LEU A 325 -8.41 -13.56 4.58
N GLN A 326 -9.29 -14.36 3.95
CA GLN A 326 -10.33 -15.13 4.63
C GLN A 326 -9.72 -16.27 5.48
N GLN A 327 -8.80 -17.03 4.91
CA GLN A 327 -8.10 -18.12 5.63
C GLN A 327 -7.31 -17.60 6.83
N GLN A 328 -6.77 -16.39 6.72
CA GLN A 328 -5.99 -15.74 7.77
C GLN A 328 -6.85 -14.89 8.72
N GLY A 329 -8.18 -14.88 8.57
CA GLY A 329 -9.09 -14.14 9.45
C GLY A 329 -8.95 -12.62 9.39
N VAL A 330 -8.37 -12.08 8.32
CA VAL A 330 -8.31 -10.63 8.05
C VAL A 330 -9.60 -10.18 7.38
N LEU A 331 -10.08 -10.96 6.43
CA LEU A 331 -11.40 -10.79 5.81
C LEU A 331 -12.35 -11.84 6.38
N HIS A 332 -13.58 -11.45 6.71
CA HIS A 332 -14.59 -12.38 7.16
C HIS A 332 -14.92 -13.41 6.07
N ALA A 333 -15.18 -14.65 6.48
CA ALA A 333 -15.60 -15.68 5.56
C ALA A 333 -16.95 -15.34 4.91
N THR A 334 -17.09 -15.69 3.64
CA THR A 334 -18.39 -15.54 2.96
C THR A 334 -19.32 -16.69 3.39
N ALA A 335 -20.43 -16.35 4.03
CA ALA A 335 -21.43 -17.34 4.40
C ALA A 335 -22.00 -18.03 3.14
N PRO A 336 -22.28 -19.35 3.18
CA PRO A 336 -22.71 -20.11 2.02
C PRO A 336 -23.91 -19.51 1.27
N GLU A 337 -24.89 -19.02 2.02
CA GLU A 337 -26.10 -18.37 1.49
C GLU A 337 -25.81 -17.03 0.78
N ARG A 338 -24.68 -16.42 1.02
CA ARG A 338 -24.24 -15.15 0.42
C ARG A 338 -23.30 -15.33 -0.77
N LEU A 339 -22.83 -16.54 -1.07
CA LEU A 339 -21.85 -16.80 -2.14
C LEU A 339 -22.32 -16.28 -3.51
N SER A 340 -23.60 -16.53 -3.88
CA SER A 340 -24.13 -16.04 -5.15
C SER A 340 -24.18 -14.51 -5.22
N ALA A 341 -24.48 -13.84 -4.10
CA ALA A 341 -24.45 -12.37 -4.03
C ALA A 341 -23.01 -11.83 -4.09
N PHE A 342 -22.08 -12.54 -3.48
CA PHE A 342 -20.65 -12.18 -3.50
C PHE A 342 -20.07 -12.31 -4.92
N ASN A 343 -20.38 -13.39 -5.63
CA ASN A 343 -19.94 -13.56 -7.02
C ASN A 343 -20.48 -12.45 -7.92
N ARG A 344 -21.76 -12.09 -7.79
CA ARG A 344 -22.34 -10.94 -8.52
C ARG A 344 -21.68 -9.61 -8.15
N LEU A 345 -21.23 -9.43 -6.91
CA LEU A 345 -20.42 -8.25 -6.53
C LEU A 345 -19.11 -8.25 -7.29
N LEU A 346 -18.36 -9.36 -7.29
CA LEU A 346 -17.08 -9.46 -7.98
C LEU A 346 -17.23 -9.20 -9.48
N GLU A 347 -18.26 -9.78 -10.13
CA GLU A 347 -18.57 -9.52 -11.54
C GLU A 347 -18.84 -8.04 -11.83
N ARG A 348 -19.56 -7.37 -10.94
CA ARG A 348 -19.89 -5.94 -11.10
C ARG A 348 -18.69 -5.03 -10.87
N VAL A 349 -17.84 -5.36 -9.89
CA VAL A 349 -16.71 -4.53 -9.47
C VAL A 349 -15.52 -4.72 -10.40
N TYR A 350 -15.33 -5.93 -10.89
CA TYR A 350 -14.26 -6.32 -11.81
C TYR A 350 -14.90 -6.73 -13.13
N GLN A 351 -14.69 -5.98 -14.19
CA GLN A 351 -15.42 -6.11 -15.47
C GLN A 351 -15.08 -7.37 -16.27
N ASP A 352 -14.05 -8.11 -15.88
CA ASP A 352 -13.66 -9.33 -16.58
C ASP A 352 -14.09 -10.58 -15.82
N SER A 353 -15.27 -11.09 -16.20
CA SER A 353 -15.89 -12.29 -15.61
C SER A 353 -15.18 -13.61 -15.98
N ALA A 354 -14.15 -13.59 -16.83
CA ALA A 354 -13.48 -14.82 -17.29
C ALA A 354 -12.84 -15.63 -16.16
N PHE A 355 -12.54 -15.00 -15.01
CA PHE A 355 -11.96 -15.64 -13.83
C PHE A 355 -12.99 -16.26 -12.88
N LEU A 356 -14.27 -15.94 -13.02
CA LEU A 356 -15.33 -16.44 -12.13
C LEU A 356 -15.97 -17.75 -12.63
N LYS A 357 -15.21 -18.60 -13.31
CA LYS A 357 -15.70 -19.94 -13.65
C LYS A 357 -16.07 -20.69 -12.35
N PRO A 358 -17.29 -21.28 -12.27
CA PRO A 358 -17.66 -22.10 -11.13
C PRO A 358 -16.63 -23.20 -10.91
N GLY A 359 -15.93 -23.17 -9.78
CA GLY A 359 -14.88 -24.12 -9.44
C GLY A 359 -13.54 -23.50 -9.04
N ALA A 360 -13.25 -22.24 -9.37
CA ALA A 360 -11.98 -21.60 -9.01
C ALA A 360 -11.82 -21.35 -7.50
N LEU A 361 -12.92 -21.25 -6.76
CA LEU A 361 -12.93 -21.09 -5.29
C LEU A 361 -12.81 -22.40 -4.53
N ASN A 362 -12.95 -23.56 -5.19
CA ASN A 362 -12.95 -24.88 -4.52
C ASN A 362 -11.73 -25.74 -4.84
N SER A 363 -10.76 -25.26 -5.62
CA SER A 363 -9.57 -26.05 -5.95
C SER A 363 -8.33 -25.45 -5.28
N ARG A 364 -8.03 -25.99 -4.15
CA ARG A 364 -6.80 -26.15 -3.33
C ARG A 364 -6.83 -25.48 -1.99
#